data_b9d91803f3626ab3f79f9579aebd88e1
#
_entry.id   b9d91803f3626ab3f79f9579aebd88e1
#
_cell.length_a   1.000
_cell.length_b   1.000
_cell.length_c   1.000
_cell.angle_alpha   90.00
_cell.angle_beta   90.00
_cell.angle_gamma   90.00
#
_symmetry.space_group_name_H-M   'P 1'
#
loop_
_entity.id
_entity.type
_entity.pdbx_description
1 polymer ?
#
loop_
_entity_poly.entity_id
_entity_poly.type
_entity_poly.pdbx_seq_one_letter_code
_entity_poly.pdbx_strand_id
1 'polypeptide(L)'
;EWCHVFRAKGNSQRITHIAMQQIEQWQREQVGLPRWTRPFLYILPILTISAWILYIASILTLNIPLFLSCISLFCSYLPAQKTLRTHMRLDEFTRSFSNLHELIGHFSTFTCSSAKLKTLRQQLFNETYNANEALRSLHKIQESFDQRSNAVVAMFMNGLFMRELHLIQRLVSWKRRYATAIPTWIEITGELDVLVSLANYKYNHPDFIHPIPGENKLLRGTAIGHPLLPANECVTNNFEVARLHEFYIITGANMAGKSTFLRAIGVNLVLACCGAVVRAECFEFQPTALFTSMRTVDNLAKGTSYFHAELLRLQQLVNMAQHEERLFIILDEILKGTNSRDKLNGSRRFLQKLLTLPVAGLVATHDLELGELANTIPDNFFNRCFEITHTDDDIAYDYKLKPGISQNMNASILLEKMKLV
;
A
#
# COMPACT_ATOMS: atom_id res chain seq x y z
N GLU A 1 -5.89 -21.74 -1.93
CA GLU A 1 -6.12 -22.11 -0.51
C GLU A 1 -5.23 -21.28 0.43
N TRP A 2 -3.90 -21.27 0.23
CA TRP A 2 -2.96 -20.48 1.03
C TRP A 2 -3.23 -18.96 0.95
N CYS A 3 -3.52 -18.43 -0.24
CA CYS A 3 -3.87 -17.02 -0.44
C CYS A 3 -5.12 -16.61 0.35
N HIS A 4 -6.12 -17.51 0.44
CA HIS A 4 -7.33 -17.27 1.23
C HIS A 4 -7.04 -17.19 2.73
N VAL A 5 -6.21 -18.09 3.25
CA VAL A 5 -5.82 -18.09 4.66
C VAL A 5 -5.02 -16.83 4.99
N PHE A 6 -4.06 -16.45 4.14
CA PHE A 6 -3.25 -15.25 4.32
C PHE A 6 -4.12 -13.99 4.34
N ARG A 7 -5.04 -13.86 3.38
CA ARG A 7 -5.97 -12.72 3.29
C ARG A 7 -6.93 -12.65 4.48
N ALA A 8 -7.51 -13.77 4.90
CA ALA A 8 -8.45 -13.81 6.02
C ALA A 8 -7.80 -13.36 7.33
N LYS A 9 -6.53 -13.69 7.54
CA LYS A 9 -5.79 -13.33 8.75
C LYS A 9 -5.08 -11.98 8.66
N GLY A 10 -4.71 -11.53 7.47
CA GLY A 10 -4.09 -10.20 7.22
C GLY A 10 -5.06 -9.02 7.32
N ASN A 11 -6.35 -9.26 7.09
CA ASN A 11 -7.36 -8.18 7.05
C ASN A 11 -7.67 -7.52 8.40
N SER A 12 -7.17 -8.06 9.53
CA SER A 12 -7.63 -7.61 10.85
C SER A 12 -6.95 -6.35 11.38
N GLN A 13 -5.76 -5.96 10.90
CA GLN A 13 -5.15 -4.67 11.29
C GLN A 13 -4.09 -4.20 10.27
N ARG A 14 -4.27 -3.01 9.70
CA ARG A 14 -3.22 -2.34 8.96
C ARG A 14 -2.13 -1.90 9.95
N ILE A 15 -0.90 -2.35 9.74
CA ILE A 15 0.27 -1.77 10.41
C ILE A 15 0.45 -0.37 9.81
N THR A 16 -0.05 0.64 10.52
CA THR A 16 0.00 2.04 10.07
C THR A 16 1.42 2.60 10.27
N HIS A 17 1.73 3.68 9.58
CA HIS A 17 2.98 4.44 9.77
C HIS A 17 3.23 4.82 11.25
N ILE A 18 2.16 5.03 12.01
CA ILE A 18 2.18 5.30 13.46
C ILE A 18 2.73 4.09 14.23
N ALA A 19 2.33 2.87 13.83
CA ALA A 19 2.83 1.65 14.47
C ALA A 19 4.34 1.46 14.23
N MET A 20 4.85 1.78 13.04
CA MET A 20 6.29 1.72 12.76
C MET A 20 7.09 2.71 13.62
N GLN A 21 6.61 3.94 13.78
CA GLN A 21 7.25 4.91 14.69
C GLN A 21 7.23 4.45 16.14
N GLN A 22 6.13 3.83 16.58
CA GLN A 22 6.03 3.25 17.93
C GLN A 22 7.02 2.09 18.13
N ILE A 23 7.23 1.25 17.10
CA ILE A 23 8.22 0.17 17.11
C ILE A 23 9.63 0.73 17.25
N GLU A 24 9.97 1.74 16.47
CA GLU A 24 11.28 2.38 16.56
C GLU A 24 11.50 3.04 17.94
N GLN A 25 10.51 3.73 18.48
CA GLN A 25 10.58 4.29 19.83
C GLN A 25 10.76 3.18 20.88
N TRP A 26 9.99 2.09 20.78
CA TRP A 26 10.12 0.96 21.67
C TRP A 26 11.51 0.29 21.55
N GLN A 27 12.09 0.21 20.35
CA GLN A 27 13.45 -0.29 20.17
C GLN A 27 14.49 0.58 20.90
N ARG A 28 14.34 1.91 20.82
CA ARG A 28 15.26 2.88 21.44
C ARG A 28 15.12 2.96 22.96
N GLU A 29 13.94 2.63 23.50
CA GLU A 29 13.73 2.63 24.94
C GLU A 29 14.62 1.59 25.62
N GLN A 30 15.50 2.01 26.50
CA GLN A 30 16.32 1.13 27.33
C GLN A 30 15.46 0.50 28.44
N VAL A 31 14.76 -0.58 28.10
CA VAL A 31 14.07 -1.41 29.10
C VAL A 31 15.11 -2.33 29.71
N GLY A 32 15.44 -2.10 30.97
CA GLY A 32 16.38 -2.94 31.68
C GLY A 32 16.12 -2.91 33.18
N LEU A 33 16.22 -4.07 33.78
CA LEU A 33 16.30 -4.16 35.24
C LEU A 33 17.65 -3.59 35.68
N PRO A 34 17.70 -2.74 36.72
CA PRO A 34 18.96 -2.30 37.31
C PRO A 34 19.88 -3.50 37.61
N ARG A 35 21.19 -3.35 37.39
CA ARG A 35 22.15 -4.48 37.57
C ARG A 35 22.12 -5.09 38.97
N TRP A 36 21.81 -4.32 39.96
CA TRP A 36 21.70 -4.78 41.35
C TRP A 36 20.53 -5.71 41.63
N THR A 37 19.47 -5.69 40.79
CA THR A 37 18.29 -6.56 40.95
C THR A 37 18.55 -8.01 40.54
N ARG A 38 19.57 -8.28 39.72
CA ARG A 38 19.86 -9.61 39.19
C ARG A 38 20.17 -10.66 40.27
N PRO A 39 21.08 -10.43 41.23
CA PRO A 39 21.31 -11.41 42.29
C PRO A 39 20.08 -11.61 43.17
N PHE A 40 19.30 -10.57 43.42
CA PHE A 40 18.08 -10.66 44.23
C PHE A 40 16.98 -11.52 43.58
N LEU A 41 16.94 -11.57 42.25
CA LEU A 41 16.01 -12.45 41.50
C LEU A 41 16.10 -13.93 41.86
N TYR A 42 17.25 -14.40 42.27
CA TYR A 42 17.49 -15.80 42.59
C TYR A 42 17.66 -16.04 44.09
N ILE A 43 18.37 -15.15 44.77
CA ILE A 43 18.69 -15.33 46.19
C ILE A 43 17.41 -15.12 47.05
N LEU A 44 16.65 -14.08 46.80
CA LEU A 44 15.49 -13.74 47.63
C LEU A 44 14.37 -14.78 47.58
N PRO A 45 13.94 -15.34 46.43
CA PRO A 45 13.00 -16.44 46.39
C PRO A 45 13.49 -17.68 47.13
N ILE A 46 14.76 -18.05 47.02
CA ILE A 46 15.33 -19.19 47.72
C ILE A 46 15.23 -18.99 49.24
N LEU A 47 15.64 -17.80 49.73
CA LEU A 47 15.55 -17.44 51.14
C LEU A 47 14.12 -17.44 51.63
N THR A 48 13.19 -16.88 50.86
CA THR A 48 11.77 -16.82 51.22
C THR A 48 11.16 -18.22 51.32
N ILE A 49 11.38 -19.07 50.32
CA ILE A 49 10.89 -20.44 50.31
C ILE A 49 11.49 -21.26 51.45
N SER A 50 12.81 -21.14 51.68
CA SER A 50 13.50 -21.82 52.78
C SER A 50 12.93 -21.42 54.14
N ALA A 51 12.65 -20.08 54.32
CA ALA A 51 12.04 -19.58 55.55
C ALA A 51 10.61 -20.16 55.78
N TRP A 52 9.80 -20.31 54.76
CA TRP A 52 8.48 -20.95 54.83
C TRP A 52 8.59 -22.45 55.18
N ILE A 53 9.54 -23.15 54.61
CA ILE A 53 9.80 -24.58 54.93
C ILE A 53 10.24 -24.73 56.40
N LEU A 54 11.15 -23.87 56.87
CA LEU A 54 11.58 -23.88 58.26
C LEU A 54 10.49 -23.49 59.27
N TYR A 55 9.57 -22.59 58.85
CA TYR A 55 8.37 -22.27 59.63
C TYR A 55 7.43 -23.51 59.75
N ILE A 56 7.17 -24.21 58.64
CA ILE A 56 6.36 -25.42 58.64
C ILE A 56 7.00 -26.52 59.51
N ALA A 57 8.33 -26.58 59.51
CA ALA A 57 9.08 -27.47 60.40
C ALA A 57 9.13 -27.01 61.87
N SER A 58 8.42 -25.93 62.21
CA SER A 58 8.35 -25.35 63.58
C SER A 58 9.69 -24.85 64.11
N ILE A 59 10.65 -24.56 63.22
CA ILE A 59 11.99 -24.05 63.62
C ILE A 59 12.01 -22.50 63.69
N LEU A 60 11.23 -21.84 62.84
CA LEU A 60 11.16 -20.38 62.77
C LEU A 60 9.78 -19.84 63.16
N THR A 61 9.72 -18.61 63.62
CA THR A 61 8.48 -17.90 63.88
C THR A 61 7.86 -17.36 62.59
N LEU A 62 6.53 -17.22 62.52
CA LEU A 62 5.79 -16.74 61.36
C LEU A 62 6.26 -15.36 60.81
N ASN A 63 6.76 -14.52 61.71
CA ASN A 63 7.19 -13.15 61.35
C ASN A 63 8.32 -13.09 60.32
N ILE A 64 9.22 -14.09 60.36
CA ILE A 64 10.40 -14.12 59.46
C ILE A 64 9.99 -14.43 58.00
N PRO A 65 9.25 -15.50 57.65
CA PRO A 65 8.82 -15.75 56.29
C PRO A 65 7.85 -14.70 55.74
N LEU A 66 7.00 -14.12 56.60
CA LEU A 66 6.14 -12.99 56.20
C LEU A 66 6.95 -11.74 55.84
N PHE A 67 7.93 -11.38 56.64
CA PHE A 67 8.82 -10.24 56.36
C PHE A 67 9.59 -10.42 55.05
N LEU A 68 10.15 -11.59 54.78
CA LEU A 68 10.82 -11.90 53.53
C LEU A 68 9.88 -11.86 52.33
N SER A 69 8.64 -12.36 52.48
CA SER A 69 7.60 -12.27 51.44
C SER A 69 7.19 -10.82 51.15
N CYS A 70 7.11 -9.95 52.19
CA CYS A 70 6.84 -8.53 51.98
C CYS A 70 8.01 -7.82 51.25
N ILE A 71 9.25 -8.16 51.58
CA ILE A 71 10.44 -7.62 50.85
C ILE A 71 10.38 -8.10 49.37
N SER A 72 10.07 -9.37 49.11
CA SER A 72 9.95 -9.90 47.75
C SER A 72 8.87 -9.17 46.94
N LEU A 73 7.69 -8.91 47.58
CA LEU A 73 6.63 -8.12 46.97
C LEU A 73 7.06 -6.70 46.66
N PHE A 74 7.70 -6.03 47.59
CA PHE A 74 8.17 -4.64 47.44
C PHE A 74 9.22 -4.56 46.32
N CYS A 75 10.21 -5.44 46.33
CA CYS A 75 11.23 -5.52 45.28
C CYS A 75 10.66 -5.85 43.90
N SER A 76 9.55 -6.60 43.84
CA SER A 76 8.85 -6.89 42.58
C SER A 76 8.05 -5.68 42.08
N TYR A 77 7.43 -4.91 42.97
CA TYR A 77 6.53 -3.81 42.65
C TYR A 77 7.25 -2.57 42.08
N LEU A 78 8.38 -2.15 42.64
CA LEU A 78 9.08 -0.94 42.23
C LEU A 78 9.57 -0.93 40.77
N PRO A 79 10.25 -1.96 40.26
CA PRO A 79 10.64 -2.04 38.85
C PRO A 79 9.44 -2.27 37.93
N ALA A 80 8.41 -2.99 38.43
CA ALA A 80 7.23 -3.31 37.66
C ALA A 80 6.45 -2.08 37.21
N GLN A 81 6.32 -1.05 38.05
CA GLN A 81 5.60 0.18 37.68
C GLN A 81 6.23 0.92 36.51
N LYS A 82 7.56 1.01 36.44
CA LYS A 82 8.25 1.63 35.28
C LYS A 82 8.08 0.81 34.01
N THR A 83 8.08 -0.49 34.14
CA THR A 83 7.99 -1.42 33.01
C THR A 83 6.52 -1.62 32.57
N LEU A 84 5.56 -1.43 33.47
CA LEU A 84 4.12 -1.54 33.16
C LEU A 84 3.64 -0.47 32.15
N ARG A 85 4.17 0.74 32.23
CA ARG A 85 3.88 1.79 31.23
C ARG A 85 4.40 1.42 29.84
N THR A 86 5.55 0.77 29.78
CA THR A 86 6.10 0.19 28.55
C THR A 86 5.28 -1.01 28.10
N HIS A 87 4.64 -1.74 29.03
CA HIS A 87 3.80 -2.89 28.77
C HIS A 87 2.44 -2.54 28.16
N MET A 88 1.77 -1.51 28.63
CA MET A 88 0.48 -1.10 28.03
C MET A 88 0.62 -0.66 26.57
N ARG A 89 1.77 -0.13 26.18
CA ARG A 89 2.12 0.10 24.77
C ARG A 89 2.43 -1.21 24.02
N LEU A 90 2.91 -2.22 24.73
CA LEU A 90 3.14 -3.56 24.17
C LEU A 90 1.83 -4.32 23.88
N ASP A 91 0.76 -4.12 24.61
CA ASP A 91 -0.50 -4.85 24.41
C ASP A 91 -1.13 -4.53 23.04
N GLU A 92 -1.11 -3.26 22.66
CA GLU A 92 -1.56 -2.82 21.32
C GLU A 92 -0.67 -3.38 20.22
N PHE A 93 0.63 -3.40 20.47
CA PHE A 93 1.67 -3.92 19.63
C PHE A 93 1.62 -5.46 19.51
N THR A 94 1.42 -6.17 20.60
CA THR A 94 1.46 -7.64 20.64
C THR A 94 0.23 -8.27 19.98
N ARG A 95 -0.92 -7.59 19.97
CA ARG A 95 -2.08 -8.03 19.16
C ARG A 95 -1.74 -8.04 17.67
N SER A 96 -1.03 -7.01 17.20
CA SER A 96 -0.53 -6.94 15.82
C SER A 96 0.48 -8.06 15.53
N PHE A 97 1.30 -8.43 16.51
CA PHE A 97 2.28 -9.52 16.38
C PHE A 97 1.66 -10.92 16.43
N SER A 98 0.52 -11.12 17.08
CA SER A 98 -0.14 -12.43 17.06
C SER A 98 -0.58 -12.81 15.65
N ASN A 99 -1.13 -11.84 14.91
CA ASN A 99 -1.48 -12.02 13.49
C ASN A 99 -0.25 -12.28 12.61
N LEU A 100 0.83 -11.53 12.86
CA LEU A 100 2.11 -11.72 12.18
C LEU A 100 2.68 -13.12 12.43
N HIS A 101 2.59 -13.62 13.67
CA HIS A 101 3.04 -14.97 14.02
C HIS A 101 2.30 -16.05 13.21
N GLU A 102 0.98 -15.94 13.10
CA GLU A 102 0.19 -16.91 12.32
C GLU A 102 0.56 -16.86 10.83
N LEU A 103 0.71 -15.66 10.24
CA LEU A 103 1.09 -15.49 8.84
C LEU A 103 2.47 -16.07 8.55
N ILE A 104 3.46 -15.75 9.39
CA ILE A 104 4.83 -16.29 9.28
C ILE A 104 4.84 -17.80 9.51
N GLY A 105 4.03 -18.29 10.45
CA GLY A 105 3.87 -19.72 10.72
C GLY A 105 3.37 -20.48 9.49
N HIS A 106 2.34 -19.98 8.81
CA HIS A 106 1.85 -20.55 7.55
C HIS A 106 2.90 -20.50 6.44
N PHE A 107 3.66 -19.39 6.33
CA PHE A 107 4.72 -19.29 5.32
C PHE A 107 5.89 -20.25 5.60
N SER A 108 6.13 -20.62 6.86
CA SER A 108 7.18 -21.59 7.22
C SER A 108 6.95 -22.99 6.66
N THR A 109 5.68 -23.38 6.49
CA THR A 109 5.26 -24.69 5.97
C THR A 109 5.10 -24.71 4.46
N PHE A 110 5.10 -23.53 3.80
CA PHE A 110 4.87 -23.42 2.37
C PHE A 110 6.12 -23.80 1.56
N THR A 111 5.96 -24.66 0.54
CA THR A 111 7.03 -25.01 -0.39
C THR A 111 7.20 -23.95 -1.46
N CYS A 112 8.32 -23.24 -1.42
CA CYS A 112 8.63 -22.17 -2.37
C CYS A 112 9.36 -22.72 -3.60
N SER A 113 8.82 -22.51 -4.80
CA SER A 113 9.52 -22.79 -6.08
C SER A 113 10.29 -21.57 -6.60
N SER A 114 9.74 -20.38 -6.46
CA SER A 114 10.31 -19.11 -6.93
C SER A 114 11.56 -18.72 -6.13
N ALA A 115 12.59 -18.20 -6.83
CA ALA A 115 13.82 -17.68 -6.21
C ALA A 115 13.52 -16.55 -5.22
N LYS A 116 12.62 -15.63 -5.56
CA LYS A 116 12.22 -14.52 -4.69
C LYS A 116 11.60 -15.02 -3.37
N LEU A 117 10.65 -15.95 -3.43
CA LEU A 117 10.03 -16.52 -2.22
C LEU A 117 11.05 -17.30 -1.37
N LYS A 118 12.02 -17.99 -2.01
CA LYS A 118 13.11 -18.66 -1.28
C LYS A 118 13.97 -17.65 -0.52
N THR A 119 14.31 -16.52 -1.14
CA THR A 119 15.09 -15.44 -0.49
C THR A 119 14.32 -14.86 0.69
N LEU A 120 13.03 -14.51 0.54
CA LEU A 120 12.20 -14.01 1.63
C LEU A 120 12.09 -15.01 2.78
N ARG A 121 11.98 -16.31 2.45
CA ARG A 121 11.96 -17.38 3.45
C ARG A 121 13.27 -17.49 4.20
N GLN A 122 14.42 -17.43 3.50
CA GLN A 122 15.75 -17.46 4.15
C GLN A 122 15.97 -16.27 5.08
N GLN A 123 15.45 -15.11 4.75
CA GLN A 123 15.53 -13.92 5.61
C GLN A 123 14.68 -14.04 6.89
N LEU A 124 13.54 -14.73 6.84
CA LEU A 124 12.67 -14.98 8.00
C LEU A 124 13.17 -16.13 8.88
N PHE A 125 13.75 -17.17 8.27
CA PHE A 125 14.10 -18.44 8.92
C PHE A 125 15.57 -18.77 8.69
N ASN A 126 16.47 -17.90 9.17
CA ASN A 126 17.91 -18.19 9.18
C ASN A 126 18.32 -18.84 10.51
N GLU A 127 19.55 -19.38 10.54
CA GLU A 127 20.10 -20.05 11.74
C GLU A 127 20.21 -19.12 12.95
N THR A 128 20.39 -17.81 12.71
CA THR A 128 20.59 -16.82 13.78
C THR A 128 19.24 -16.33 14.35
N TYR A 129 18.25 -16.16 13.48
CA TYR A 129 16.94 -15.58 13.83
C TYR A 129 15.82 -16.35 13.14
N ASN A 130 15.15 -17.22 13.90
CA ASN A 130 13.92 -17.84 13.45
C ASN A 130 12.71 -16.98 13.90
N ALA A 131 12.09 -16.26 12.95
CA ALA A 131 10.99 -15.36 13.23
C ALA A 131 9.81 -16.07 13.91
N ASN A 132 9.50 -17.31 13.50
CA ASN A 132 8.39 -18.08 14.08
C ASN A 132 8.65 -18.42 15.57
N GLU A 133 9.84 -18.88 15.91
CA GLU A 133 10.21 -19.16 17.30
C GLU A 133 10.26 -17.91 18.16
N ALA A 134 10.79 -16.82 17.60
CA ALA A 134 10.86 -15.53 18.27
C ALA A 134 9.47 -15.01 18.61
N LEU A 135 8.55 -14.98 17.64
CA LEU A 135 7.18 -14.51 17.84
C LEU A 135 6.38 -15.44 18.78
N ARG A 136 6.56 -16.75 18.64
CA ARG A 136 5.96 -17.74 19.57
C ARG A 136 6.44 -17.53 21.01
N SER A 137 7.72 -17.24 21.20
CA SER A 137 8.27 -16.98 22.54
C SER A 137 7.74 -15.66 23.13
N LEU A 138 7.56 -14.62 22.28
CA LEU A 138 6.96 -13.36 22.70
C LEU A 138 5.50 -13.55 23.12
N HIS A 139 4.73 -14.30 22.34
CA HIS A 139 3.34 -14.62 22.66
C HIS A 139 3.21 -15.34 24.01
N LYS A 140 4.07 -16.33 24.30
CA LYS A 140 4.10 -17.00 25.60
C LYS A 140 4.44 -16.06 26.77
N ILE A 141 5.37 -15.12 26.54
CA ILE A 141 5.69 -14.09 27.55
C ILE A 141 4.46 -13.23 27.83
N GLN A 142 3.74 -12.84 26.79
CA GLN A 142 2.52 -12.03 26.91
C GLN A 142 1.40 -12.80 27.63
N GLU A 143 1.08 -14.01 27.23
CA GLU A 143 0.10 -14.86 27.94
C GLU A 143 0.41 -14.96 29.43
N SER A 144 1.72 -15.05 29.76
CA SER A 144 2.17 -15.09 31.16
C SER A 144 1.93 -13.77 31.89
N PHE A 145 1.90 -12.65 31.20
CA PHE A 145 1.51 -11.36 31.76
C PHE A 145 -0.03 -11.22 31.91
N ASP A 146 -0.80 -11.72 30.94
CA ASP A 146 -2.28 -11.65 30.97
C ASP A 146 -2.89 -12.49 32.11
N GLN A 147 -2.21 -13.54 32.57
CA GLN A 147 -2.58 -14.33 33.75
C GLN A 147 -2.54 -13.55 35.08
N ARG A 148 -2.26 -12.25 35.05
CA ARG A 148 -2.30 -11.34 36.23
C ARG A 148 -3.73 -11.01 36.70
N SER A 149 -4.76 -11.40 35.99
CA SER A 149 -6.16 -11.02 36.28
C SER A 149 -6.61 -11.38 37.69
N ASN A 150 -5.97 -12.37 38.33
CA ASN A 150 -6.22 -12.74 39.71
C ASN A 150 -5.18 -12.09 40.64
N ALA A 151 -5.55 -10.98 41.30
CA ALA A 151 -4.68 -10.23 42.19
C ALA A 151 -4.10 -11.08 43.35
N VAL A 152 -4.86 -12.04 43.88
CA VAL A 152 -4.42 -12.90 44.98
C VAL A 152 -3.31 -13.83 44.52
N VAL A 153 -3.50 -14.46 43.33
CA VAL A 153 -2.49 -15.36 42.74
C VAL A 153 -1.24 -14.55 42.39
N ALA A 154 -1.39 -13.35 41.83
CA ALA A 154 -0.27 -12.48 41.51
C ALA A 154 0.53 -12.07 42.76
N MET A 155 -0.15 -11.73 43.86
CA MET A 155 0.49 -11.37 45.13
C MET A 155 1.26 -12.57 45.70
N PHE A 156 0.67 -13.77 45.70
CA PHE A 156 1.33 -14.98 46.18
C PHE A 156 2.56 -15.34 45.35
N MET A 157 2.43 -15.32 44.01
CA MET A 157 3.51 -15.66 43.09
C MET A 157 4.65 -14.64 43.13
N ASN A 158 4.36 -13.36 43.35
CA ASN A 158 5.39 -12.34 43.49
C ASN A 158 6.05 -12.35 44.87
N GLY A 159 5.27 -12.65 45.95
CA GLY A 159 5.79 -12.78 47.31
C GLY A 159 6.75 -13.96 47.49
N LEU A 160 6.52 -15.08 46.80
CA LEU A 160 7.38 -16.25 46.90
C LEU A 160 8.45 -16.33 45.80
N PHE A 161 8.08 -16.03 44.55
CA PHE A 161 8.88 -16.37 43.37
C PHE A 161 9.35 -15.14 42.58
N MET A 162 8.94 -13.92 42.93
CA MET A 162 9.26 -12.71 42.16
C MET A 162 8.92 -12.86 40.67
N ARG A 163 7.80 -13.51 40.37
CA ARG A 163 7.39 -13.96 39.00
C ARG A 163 7.45 -12.80 38.00
N GLU A 164 7.00 -11.62 38.40
CA GLU A 164 6.95 -10.44 37.53
C GLU A 164 8.32 -9.98 37.07
N LEU A 165 9.31 -9.98 37.95
CA LEU A 165 10.69 -9.62 37.59
C LEU A 165 11.30 -10.65 36.63
N HIS A 166 10.99 -11.94 36.79
CA HIS A 166 11.42 -12.98 35.84
C HIS A 166 10.80 -12.78 34.46
N LEU A 167 9.51 -12.42 34.39
CA LEU A 167 8.85 -12.11 33.10
C LEU A 167 9.47 -10.90 32.42
N ILE A 168 9.73 -9.82 33.19
CA ILE A 168 10.41 -8.64 32.68
C ILE A 168 11.80 -8.99 32.14
N GLN A 169 12.58 -9.82 32.86
CA GLN A 169 13.89 -10.25 32.41
C GLN A 169 13.83 -11.05 31.10
N ARG A 170 12.84 -11.96 30.98
CA ARG A 170 12.60 -12.69 29.74
C ARG A 170 12.29 -11.75 28.58
N LEU A 171 11.41 -10.78 28.80
CA LEU A 171 11.08 -9.77 27.79
C LEU A 171 12.29 -8.93 27.38
N VAL A 172 13.09 -8.48 28.33
CA VAL A 172 14.33 -7.71 28.04
C VAL A 172 15.33 -8.54 27.26
N SER A 173 15.46 -9.81 27.61
CA SER A 173 16.35 -10.75 26.89
C SER A 173 15.85 -11.00 25.48
N TRP A 174 14.54 -11.18 25.31
CA TRP A 174 13.90 -11.32 24.01
C TRP A 174 14.12 -10.07 23.16
N LYS A 175 13.87 -8.87 23.72
CA LYS A 175 14.09 -7.60 23.05
C LYS A 175 15.53 -7.44 22.57
N ARG A 176 16.51 -7.73 23.40
CA ARG A 176 17.93 -7.65 23.04
C ARG A 176 18.28 -8.56 21.86
N ARG A 177 17.65 -9.71 21.79
CA ARG A 177 17.95 -10.71 20.76
C ARG A 177 17.27 -10.41 19.44
N TYR A 178 16.01 -9.94 19.46
CA TYR A 178 15.15 -9.93 18.27
C TYR A 178 14.66 -8.53 17.84
N ALA A 179 14.80 -7.50 18.66
CA ALA A 179 14.24 -6.20 18.35
C ALA A 179 14.73 -5.61 17.02
N THR A 180 16.00 -5.81 16.68
CA THR A 180 16.62 -5.33 15.43
C THR A 180 16.09 -6.06 14.18
N ALA A 181 15.55 -7.27 14.32
CA ALA A 181 15.02 -8.05 13.22
C ALA A 181 13.54 -7.74 12.92
N ILE A 182 12.82 -7.12 13.86
CA ILE A 182 11.38 -6.85 13.72
C ILE A 182 11.04 -6.04 12.47
N PRO A 183 11.70 -4.89 12.17
CA PRO A 183 11.40 -4.12 10.98
C PRO A 183 11.50 -4.96 9.70
N THR A 184 12.54 -5.78 9.58
CA THR A 184 12.73 -6.69 8.46
C THR A 184 11.59 -7.71 8.35
N TRP A 185 11.13 -8.28 9.46
CA TRP A 185 9.99 -9.21 9.44
C TRP A 185 8.69 -8.55 8.97
N ILE A 186 8.46 -7.31 9.38
CA ILE A 186 7.28 -6.52 8.95
C ILE A 186 7.38 -6.23 7.45
N GLU A 187 8.54 -5.79 6.98
CA GLU A 187 8.80 -5.50 5.57
C GLU A 187 8.58 -6.73 4.69
N ILE A 188 9.15 -7.87 5.07
CA ILE A 188 8.97 -9.14 4.35
C ILE A 188 7.50 -9.57 4.35
N THR A 189 6.80 -9.42 5.47
CA THR A 189 5.37 -9.76 5.53
C THR A 189 4.54 -8.84 4.65
N GLY A 190 4.87 -7.54 4.59
CA GLY A 190 4.27 -6.60 3.65
C GLY A 190 4.53 -6.98 2.19
N GLU A 191 5.74 -7.40 1.86
CA GLU A 191 6.08 -7.88 0.53
C GLU A 191 5.30 -9.16 0.16
N LEU A 192 5.15 -10.08 1.11
CA LEU A 192 4.32 -11.27 0.93
C LEU A 192 2.84 -10.91 0.70
N ASP A 193 2.30 -9.93 1.43
CA ASP A 193 0.92 -9.45 1.26
C ASP A 193 0.69 -8.85 -0.13
N VAL A 194 1.65 -8.07 -0.63
CA VAL A 194 1.64 -7.57 -2.02
C VAL A 194 1.60 -8.72 -3.01
N LEU A 195 2.52 -9.69 -2.89
CA LEU A 195 2.58 -10.85 -3.80
C LEU A 195 1.30 -11.68 -3.77
N VAL A 196 0.72 -11.90 -2.59
CA VAL A 196 -0.57 -12.61 -2.43
C VAL A 196 -1.71 -11.83 -3.08
N SER A 197 -1.73 -10.50 -2.93
CA SER A 197 -2.75 -9.64 -3.53
C SER A 197 -2.69 -9.68 -5.05
N LEU A 198 -1.49 -9.61 -5.64
CA LEU A 198 -1.28 -9.73 -7.08
C LEU A 198 -1.65 -11.12 -7.61
N ALA A 199 -1.26 -12.18 -6.89
CA ALA A 199 -1.62 -13.55 -7.24
C ALA A 199 -3.15 -13.78 -7.19
N ASN A 200 -3.83 -13.23 -6.20
CA ASN A 200 -5.28 -13.29 -6.08
C ASN A 200 -5.97 -12.51 -7.21
N TYR A 201 -5.41 -11.35 -7.60
CA TYR A 201 -5.90 -10.60 -8.74
C TYR A 201 -5.78 -11.41 -10.04
N LYS A 202 -4.63 -12.05 -10.30
CA LYS A 202 -4.46 -12.96 -11.45
C LYS A 202 -5.41 -14.16 -11.40
N TYR A 203 -5.62 -14.75 -10.23
CA TYR A 203 -6.55 -15.88 -10.05
C TYR A 203 -7.98 -15.50 -10.42
N ASN A 204 -8.42 -14.30 -10.04
CA ASN A 204 -9.76 -13.80 -10.35
C ASN A 204 -9.91 -13.33 -11.81
N HIS A 205 -8.81 -13.10 -12.52
CA HIS A 205 -8.77 -12.65 -13.91
C HIS A 205 -7.86 -13.57 -14.75
N PRO A 206 -8.28 -14.82 -15.00
CA PRO A 206 -7.44 -15.82 -15.69
C PRO A 206 -7.06 -15.41 -17.12
N ASP A 207 -7.91 -14.62 -17.79
CA ASP A 207 -7.72 -14.16 -19.18
C ASP A 207 -6.76 -12.95 -19.29
N PHE A 208 -6.41 -12.30 -18.16
CA PHE A 208 -5.48 -11.18 -18.17
C PHE A 208 -4.05 -11.70 -18.31
N ILE A 209 -3.21 -10.94 -19.01
CA ILE A 209 -1.83 -11.35 -19.32
C ILE A 209 -0.81 -10.65 -18.42
N HIS A 210 0.37 -11.23 -18.27
CA HIS A 210 1.51 -10.55 -17.70
C HIS A 210 2.08 -9.54 -18.72
N PRO A 211 2.22 -8.26 -18.34
CA PRO A 211 2.83 -7.25 -19.20
C PRO A 211 4.32 -7.53 -19.36
N ILE A 212 4.88 -7.11 -20.49
CA ILE A 212 6.28 -7.34 -20.83
C ILE A 212 7.04 -6.02 -20.70
N PRO A 213 7.99 -5.90 -19.74
CA PRO A 213 8.89 -4.76 -19.72
C PRO A 213 9.73 -4.75 -20.99
N GLY A 214 9.69 -3.62 -21.74
CA GLY A 214 10.40 -3.45 -23.00
C GLY A 214 11.33 -2.24 -22.98
N GLU A 215 12.26 -2.18 -23.92
CA GLU A 215 13.18 -1.05 -24.06
C GLU A 215 12.87 -0.20 -25.31
N ASN A 216 12.18 -0.77 -26.29
CA ASN A 216 12.02 -0.17 -27.61
C ASN A 216 10.88 0.85 -27.69
N LYS A 217 9.81 0.66 -26.92
CA LYS A 217 8.62 1.52 -26.94
C LYS A 217 8.19 1.89 -25.54
N LEU A 218 7.72 3.14 -25.38
CA LEU A 218 7.24 3.62 -24.09
C LEU A 218 6.01 2.82 -23.64
N LEU A 219 5.08 2.58 -24.56
CA LEU A 219 3.89 1.75 -24.36
C LEU A 219 3.41 1.20 -25.69
N ARG A 220 3.11 -0.10 -25.73
CA ARG A 220 2.42 -0.74 -26.87
C ARG A 220 1.45 -1.80 -26.35
N GLY A 221 0.21 -1.75 -26.80
CA GLY A 221 -0.75 -2.78 -26.45
C GLY A 221 -1.72 -3.10 -27.56
N THR A 222 -2.07 -4.38 -27.66
CA THR A 222 -3.10 -4.90 -28.56
C THR A 222 -4.31 -5.36 -27.73
N ALA A 223 -5.49 -5.07 -28.23
CA ALA A 223 -6.76 -5.38 -27.58
C ALA A 223 -6.82 -4.91 -26.11
N ILE A 224 -6.35 -3.69 -25.82
CA ILE A 224 -6.37 -3.11 -24.48
C ILE A 224 -7.80 -2.83 -24.06
N GLY A 225 -8.23 -3.38 -22.93
CA GLY A 225 -9.54 -3.19 -22.33
C GLY A 225 -9.48 -2.55 -20.94
N HIS A 226 -10.58 -2.00 -20.48
CA HIS A 226 -10.67 -1.47 -19.12
C HIS A 226 -10.83 -2.63 -18.13
N PRO A 227 -9.95 -2.82 -17.13
CA PRO A 227 -9.96 -3.99 -16.25
C PRO A 227 -11.25 -4.18 -15.44
N LEU A 228 -11.94 -3.08 -15.12
CA LEU A 228 -13.17 -3.12 -14.30
C LEU A 228 -14.47 -3.29 -15.11
N LEU A 229 -14.41 -3.30 -16.43
CA LEU A 229 -15.61 -3.55 -17.23
C LEU A 229 -15.86 -5.06 -17.38
N PRO A 230 -17.13 -5.50 -17.42
CA PRO A 230 -17.46 -6.88 -17.77
C PRO A 230 -16.90 -7.26 -19.15
N ALA A 231 -16.60 -8.54 -19.35
CA ALA A 231 -15.99 -9.00 -20.61
C ALA A 231 -16.87 -8.77 -21.85
N ASN A 232 -18.18 -8.93 -21.68
CA ASN A 232 -19.19 -8.76 -22.73
C ASN A 232 -19.47 -7.28 -23.10
N GLU A 233 -19.08 -6.33 -22.25
CA GLU A 233 -19.31 -4.90 -22.47
C GLU A 233 -18.04 -4.14 -22.87
N CYS A 234 -16.88 -4.78 -22.72
CA CYS A 234 -15.60 -4.14 -22.90
C CYS A 234 -15.15 -4.16 -24.35
N VAL A 235 -15.24 -3.05 -25.02
CA VAL A 235 -14.60 -2.86 -26.33
C VAL A 235 -13.13 -2.56 -26.15
N THR A 236 -12.29 -3.38 -26.79
CA THR A 236 -10.83 -3.27 -26.72
C THR A 236 -10.27 -2.43 -27.86
N ASN A 237 -9.13 -1.79 -27.64
CA ASN A 237 -8.44 -0.94 -28.62
C ASN A 237 -6.95 -1.25 -28.69
N ASN A 238 -6.34 -1.05 -29.86
CA ASN A 238 -4.91 -1.09 -30.02
C ASN A 238 -4.35 0.31 -29.85
N PHE A 239 -3.22 0.42 -29.14
CA PHE A 239 -2.61 1.70 -28.91
C PHE A 239 -1.10 1.58 -28.69
N GLU A 240 -0.37 2.58 -29.20
CA GLU A 240 1.09 2.62 -29.09
C GLU A 240 1.58 4.05 -28.89
N VAL A 241 2.60 4.23 -28.03
CA VAL A 241 3.43 5.40 -27.88
C VAL A 241 4.88 4.94 -28.00
N ALA A 242 5.56 5.36 -29.05
CA ALA A 242 6.88 4.83 -29.33
C ALA A 242 7.95 5.43 -28.42
N ARG A 243 7.90 6.73 -28.13
CA ARG A 243 8.96 7.46 -27.41
C ARG A 243 8.42 8.64 -26.61
N LEU A 244 9.26 9.22 -25.80
CA LEU A 244 9.00 10.52 -25.16
C LEU A 244 8.76 11.62 -26.20
N HIS A 245 8.05 12.66 -25.80
CA HIS A 245 7.61 13.80 -26.63
C HIS A 245 6.57 13.46 -27.69
N GLU A 246 5.93 12.27 -27.63
CA GLU A 246 4.77 11.92 -28.44
C GLU A 246 3.48 12.17 -27.67
N PHE A 247 2.59 12.98 -28.24
CA PHE A 247 1.29 13.34 -27.68
C PHE A 247 0.17 12.95 -28.63
N TYR A 248 -0.80 12.20 -28.12
CA TYR A 248 -1.97 11.78 -28.88
C TYR A 248 -3.16 12.63 -28.46
N ILE A 249 -3.64 13.46 -29.40
CA ILE A 249 -4.83 14.28 -29.23
C ILE A 249 -6.05 13.44 -29.60
N ILE A 250 -6.93 13.20 -28.61
CA ILE A 250 -8.08 12.31 -28.74
C ILE A 250 -9.35 13.15 -28.79
N THR A 251 -9.97 13.22 -29.98
CA THR A 251 -11.20 13.92 -30.20
C THR A 251 -12.41 12.98 -30.26
N GLY A 252 -13.62 13.53 -30.18
CA GLY A 252 -14.87 12.78 -30.28
C GLY A 252 -15.95 13.36 -29.39
N ALA A 253 -17.17 12.98 -29.64
CA ALA A 253 -18.32 13.45 -28.90
C ALA A 253 -18.36 12.95 -27.44
N ASN A 254 -19.26 13.51 -26.64
CA ASN A 254 -19.57 12.95 -25.32
C ASN A 254 -20.11 11.53 -25.46
N MET A 255 -19.84 10.67 -24.48
CA MET A 255 -20.22 9.26 -24.45
C MET A 255 -19.55 8.38 -25.51
N ALA A 256 -18.72 8.90 -26.44
CA ALA A 256 -18.06 8.12 -27.47
C ALA A 256 -16.95 7.17 -26.94
N GLY A 257 -16.60 7.23 -25.66
CA GLY A 257 -15.63 6.29 -25.03
C GLY A 257 -14.28 6.90 -24.71
N LYS A 258 -14.00 8.18 -25.01
CA LYS A 258 -12.70 8.85 -24.75
C LYS A 258 -12.19 8.62 -23.33
N SER A 259 -12.94 9.03 -22.31
CA SER A 259 -12.52 8.96 -20.92
C SER A 259 -12.36 7.51 -20.42
N THR A 260 -13.15 6.57 -20.95
CA THR A 260 -13.01 5.12 -20.67
C THR A 260 -11.72 4.58 -21.23
N PHE A 261 -11.37 4.95 -22.47
CA PHE A 261 -10.11 4.57 -23.09
C PHE A 261 -8.91 5.14 -22.34
N LEU A 262 -8.92 6.42 -21.99
CA LEU A 262 -7.87 7.05 -21.20
C LEU A 262 -7.64 6.32 -19.87
N ARG A 263 -8.72 5.96 -19.18
CA ARG A 263 -8.65 5.17 -17.95
C ARG A 263 -8.12 3.76 -18.19
N ALA A 264 -8.53 3.12 -19.29
CA ALA A 264 -8.03 1.79 -19.63
C ALA A 264 -6.51 1.79 -19.80
N ILE A 265 -5.95 2.77 -20.53
CA ILE A 265 -4.51 2.92 -20.67
C ILE A 265 -3.85 3.19 -19.31
N GLY A 266 -4.35 4.17 -18.54
CA GLY A 266 -3.75 4.56 -17.26
C GLY A 266 -3.76 3.43 -16.23
N VAL A 267 -4.89 2.72 -16.08
CA VAL A 267 -5.00 1.64 -15.09
C VAL A 267 -4.12 0.44 -15.48
N ASN A 268 -4.09 0.05 -16.77
CA ASN A 268 -3.23 -1.04 -17.21
C ASN A 268 -1.75 -0.68 -17.05
N LEU A 269 -1.35 0.57 -17.31
CA LEU A 269 0.02 1.03 -17.08
C LEU A 269 0.41 0.97 -15.59
N VAL A 270 -0.47 1.40 -14.69
CA VAL A 270 -0.25 1.27 -13.23
C VAL A 270 -0.12 -0.19 -12.83
N LEU A 271 -1.03 -1.05 -13.29
CA LEU A 271 -0.98 -2.49 -13.01
C LEU A 271 0.32 -3.11 -13.53
N ALA A 272 0.75 -2.73 -14.74
CA ALA A 272 2.00 -3.19 -15.33
C ALA A 272 3.22 -2.76 -14.50
N CYS A 273 3.29 -1.49 -14.09
CA CYS A 273 4.37 -0.98 -13.22
C CYS A 273 4.40 -1.65 -11.83
N CYS A 274 3.23 -2.10 -11.33
CA CYS A 274 3.14 -2.87 -10.09
C CYS A 274 3.45 -4.37 -10.26
N GLY A 275 3.70 -4.86 -11.49
CA GLY A 275 3.91 -6.28 -11.78
C GLY A 275 2.63 -7.12 -11.76
N ALA A 276 1.46 -6.49 -11.81
CA ALA A 276 0.16 -7.15 -11.92
C ALA A 276 -0.13 -7.56 -13.36
N VAL A 277 -1.13 -8.44 -13.56
CA VAL A 277 -1.66 -8.75 -14.88
C VAL A 277 -2.52 -7.59 -15.41
N VAL A 278 -2.55 -7.43 -16.73
CA VAL A 278 -3.25 -6.38 -17.45
C VAL A 278 -4.29 -6.97 -18.40
N ARG A 279 -5.33 -6.21 -18.71
CA ARG A 279 -6.35 -6.60 -19.66
C ARG A 279 -5.95 -6.18 -21.07
N ALA A 280 -5.27 -7.08 -21.77
CA ALA A 280 -4.84 -6.93 -23.15
C ALA A 280 -4.49 -8.30 -23.74
N GLU A 281 -4.33 -8.41 -25.06
CA GLU A 281 -3.72 -9.58 -25.71
C GLU A 281 -2.18 -9.50 -25.70
N CYS A 282 -1.64 -8.28 -25.82
CA CYS A 282 -0.22 -7.98 -25.65
C CYS A 282 -0.07 -6.62 -24.98
N PHE A 283 0.89 -6.48 -24.07
CA PHE A 283 1.17 -5.19 -23.42
C PHE A 283 2.65 -5.09 -23.10
N GLU A 284 3.35 -4.28 -23.87
CA GLU A 284 4.76 -3.92 -23.69
C GLU A 284 4.83 -2.51 -23.11
N PHE A 285 5.70 -2.28 -22.15
CA PHE A 285 5.82 -0.97 -21.48
C PHE A 285 7.23 -0.71 -20.95
N GLN A 286 7.63 0.54 -20.90
CA GLN A 286 8.76 0.96 -20.08
C GLN A 286 8.24 1.45 -18.73
N PRO A 287 8.89 1.07 -17.60
CA PRO A 287 8.56 1.64 -16.29
C PRO A 287 8.63 3.17 -16.36
N THR A 288 7.52 3.82 -16.03
CA THR A 288 7.36 5.27 -16.15
C THR A 288 6.44 5.80 -15.04
N ALA A 289 6.69 7.01 -14.60
CA ALA A 289 5.75 7.70 -13.72
C ALA A 289 4.49 8.08 -14.50
N LEU A 290 3.34 8.11 -13.81
CA LEU A 290 2.05 8.46 -14.39
C LEU A 290 1.48 9.70 -13.72
N PHE A 291 1.11 10.68 -14.52
CA PHE A 291 0.31 11.82 -14.07
C PHE A 291 -1.03 11.86 -14.78
N THR A 292 -2.12 12.02 -14.03
CA THR A 292 -3.45 12.10 -14.60
C THR A 292 -4.18 13.37 -14.16
N SER A 293 -4.89 14.02 -15.09
CA SER A 293 -5.84 15.11 -14.81
C SER A 293 -7.12 14.81 -15.57
N MET A 294 -8.02 14.03 -14.93
CA MET A 294 -9.26 13.56 -15.57
C MET A 294 -10.54 14.17 -14.98
N ARG A 295 -10.50 14.62 -13.75
CA ARG A 295 -11.57 15.36 -13.08
C ARG A 295 -10.95 16.27 -12.04
N THR A 296 -11.16 17.55 -12.18
CA THR A 296 -10.94 18.53 -11.13
C THR A 296 -12.25 18.68 -10.35
N VAL A 297 -12.15 18.64 -9.02
CA VAL A 297 -13.31 18.86 -8.13
C VAL A 297 -13.13 20.23 -7.50
N ASP A 298 -14.16 21.04 -7.52
CA ASP A 298 -14.19 22.30 -6.80
C ASP A 298 -13.97 22.08 -5.31
N ASN A 299 -13.10 22.86 -4.72
CA ASN A 299 -12.91 22.87 -3.28
C ASN A 299 -13.37 24.20 -2.71
N LEU A 300 -14.69 24.34 -2.57
CA LEU A 300 -15.34 25.52 -2.01
C LEU A 300 -14.82 25.88 -0.62
N ALA A 301 -14.37 24.89 0.16
CA ALA A 301 -13.82 25.10 1.50
C ALA A 301 -12.48 25.85 1.49
N LYS A 302 -11.74 25.85 0.38
CA LYS A 302 -10.45 26.55 0.22
C LYS A 302 -10.57 27.84 -0.59
N GLY A 303 -11.78 28.26 -1.03
CA GLY A 303 -12.01 29.48 -1.81
C GLY A 303 -11.29 29.51 -3.17
N THR A 304 -10.85 28.38 -3.69
CA THR A 304 -10.17 28.29 -5.00
C THR A 304 -11.20 28.06 -6.10
N SER A 305 -11.19 28.95 -7.11
CA SER A 305 -12.02 28.74 -8.30
C SER A 305 -11.56 27.47 -9.04
N TYR A 306 -12.48 26.81 -9.73
CA TYR A 306 -12.23 25.64 -10.58
C TYR A 306 -11.01 25.83 -11.48
N PHE A 307 -10.93 26.99 -12.17
CA PHE A 307 -9.81 27.32 -13.06
C PHE A 307 -8.46 27.41 -12.33
N HIS A 308 -8.45 28.03 -11.15
CA HIS A 308 -7.20 28.11 -10.37
C HIS A 308 -6.72 26.72 -9.87
N ALA A 309 -7.66 25.88 -9.44
CA ALA A 309 -7.34 24.50 -9.05
C ALA A 309 -6.75 23.69 -10.22
N GLU A 310 -7.27 23.91 -11.43
CA GLU A 310 -6.76 23.28 -12.64
C GLU A 310 -5.33 23.78 -12.97
N LEU A 311 -5.06 25.08 -12.89
CA LEU A 311 -3.72 25.64 -13.08
C LEU A 311 -2.71 25.07 -12.07
N LEU A 312 -3.08 24.94 -10.80
CA LEU A 312 -2.23 24.31 -9.79
C LEU A 312 -1.95 22.85 -10.14
N ARG A 313 -2.92 22.13 -10.70
CA ARG A 313 -2.72 20.75 -11.15
C ARG A 313 -1.75 20.66 -12.31
N LEU A 314 -1.86 21.57 -13.30
CA LEU A 314 -0.90 21.64 -14.41
C LEU A 314 0.51 22.06 -13.94
N GLN A 315 0.60 22.92 -12.92
CA GLN A 315 1.87 23.25 -12.28
C GLN A 315 2.51 22.03 -11.60
N GLN A 316 1.73 21.22 -10.90
CA GLN A 316 2.20 19.95 -10.33
C GLN A 316 2.74 19.01 -11.40
N LEU A 317 2.08 18.91 -12.57
CA LEU A 317 2.57 18.14 -13.70
C LEU A 317 3.97 18.61 -14.13
N VAL A 318 4.13 19.93 -14.36
CA VAL A 318 5.43 20.50 -14.78
C VAL A 318 6.52 20.21 -13.74
N ASN A 319 6.20 20.41 -12.46
CA ASN A 319 7.14 20.12 -11.38
C ASN A 319 7.53 18.65 -11.34
N MET A 320 6.57 17.73 -11.49
CA MET A 320 6.83 16.29 -11.55
C MET A 320 7.71 15.93 -12.75
N ALA A 321 7.40 16.49 -13.92
CA ALA A 321 8.17 16.26 -15.14
C ALA A 321 9.64 16.75 -15.08
N GLN A 322 9.96 17.69 -14.20
CA GLN A 322 11.33 18.15 -13.98
C GLN A 322 12.17 17.19 -13.12
N HIS A 323 11.52 16.30 -12.34
CA HIS A 323 12.19 15.38 -11.43
C HIS A 323 12.16 13.93 -11.89
N GLU A 324 11.27 13.59 -12.83
CA GLU A 324 11.14 12.24 -13.37
C GLU A 324 11.91 12.09 -14.68
N GLU A 325 12.56 10.96 -14.86
CA GLU A 325 13.25 10.66 -16.13
C GLU A 325 12.27 10.40 -17.28
N ARG A 326 11.08 9.86 -16.94
CA ARG A 326 10.01 9.54 -17.89
C ARG A 326 8.66 9.75 -17.22
N LEU A 327 7.82 10.58 -17.83
CA LEU A 327 6.47 10.84 -17.33
C LEU A 327 5.45 10.58 -18.43
N PHE A 328 4.53 9.65 -18.17
CA PHE A 328 3.36 9.45 -19.01
C PHE A 328 2.19 10.27 -18.48
N ILE A 329 1.56 11.07 -19.33
CA ILE A 329 0.46 11.93 -18.92
C ILE A 329 -0.86 11.52 -19.55
N ILE A 330 -1.95 11.68 -18.78
CA ILE A 330 -3.33 11.53 -19.26
C ILE A 330 -4.11 12.75 -18.84
N LEU A 331 -4.50 13.57 -19.82
CA LEU A 331 -5.24 14.80 -19.60
C LEU A 331 -6.62 14.67 -20.26
N ASP A 332 -7.68 14.86 -19.52
CA ASP A 332 -9.08 14.82 -20.00
C ASP A 332 -9.65 16.23 -19.93
N GLU A 333 -9.56 16.94 -21.04
CA GLU A 333 -9.86 18.37 -21.22
C GLU A 333 -9.10 19.29 -20.26
N ILE A 334 -8.21 20.07 -20.80
CA ILE A 334 -7.45 21.08 -20.06
C ILE A 334 -8.06 22.47 -20.23
N LEU A 335 -7.92 23.32 -19.19
CA LEU A 335 -8.36 24.71 -19.14
C LEU A 335 -9.87 24.89 -19.37
N LYS A 336 -10.69 24.04 -18.69
CA LYS A 336 -12.16 24.10 -18.81
C LYS A 336 -12.79 25.37 -18.24
N GLY A 337 -12.14 26.04 -17.32
CA GLY A 337 -12.68 27.17 -16.56
C GLY A 337 -12.51 28.55 -17.22
N THR A 338 -12.16 28.62 -18.52
CA THR A 338 -11.99 29.89 -19.24
C THR A 338 -12.76 29.91 -20.58
N ASN A 339 -12.74 31.04 -21.28
CA ASN A 339 -13.39 31.18 -22.59
C ASN A 339 -12.67 30.30 -23.66
N SER A 340 -13.43 29.95 -24.72
CA SER A 340 -12.96 28.97 -25.72
C SER A 340 -11.65 29.39 -26.41
N ARG A 341 -11.46 30.70 -26.71
CA ARG A 341 -10.29 31.22 -27.39
C ARG A 341 -9.02 31.16 -26.51
N ASP A 342 -9.16 31.55 -25.24
CA ASP A 342 -8.06 31.47 -24.25
C ASP A 342 -7.74 30.04 -23.91
N LYS A 343 -8.76 29.17 -23.81
CA LYS A 343 -8.59 27.71 -23.63
C LYS A 343 -7.73 27.13 -24.75
N LEU A 344 -8.06 27.36 -26.00
CA LEU A 344 -7.31 26.84 -27.16
C LEU A 344 -5.86 27.33 -27.16
N ASN A 345 -5.66 28.65 -27.05
CA ASN A 345 -4.33 29.25 -27.05
C ASN A 345 -3.47 28.80 -25.87
N GLY A 346 -4.07 28.74 -24.69
CA GLY A 346 -3.40 28.23 -23.47
C GLY A 346 -3.02 26.77 -23.61
N SER A 347 -3.92 25.92 -24.11
CA SER A 347 -3.69 24.49 -24.33
C SER A 347 -2.57 24.26 -25.34
N ARG A 348 -2.58 24.96 -26.48
CA ARG A 348 -1.50 24.87 -27.49
C ARG A 348 -0.14 25.20 -26.87
N ARG A 349 -0.02 26.36 -26.19
CA ARG A 349 1.23 26.78 -25.55
C ARG A 349 1.69 25.81 -24.47
N PHE A 350 0.75 25.30 -23.68
CA PHE A 350 1.06 24.34 -22.63
C PHE A 350 1.59 23.02 -23.20
N LEU A 351 0.95 22.45 -24.21
CA LEU A 351 1.42 21.23 -24.88
C LEU A 351 2.78 21.42 -25.57
N GLN A 352 3.00 22.57 -26.21
CA GLN A 352 4.32 22.93 -26.79
C GLN A 352 5.40 23.04 -25.70
N LYS A 353 5.06 23.58 -24.52
CA LYS A 353 5.95 23.59 -23.34
C LYS A 353 6.33 22.18 -22.89
N LEU A 354 5.39 21.23 -22.91
CA LEU A 354 5.65 19.84 -22.52
C LEU A 354 6.66 19.13 -23.43
N LEU A 355 6.83 19.57 -24.69
CA LEU A 355 7.88 19.04 -25.58
C LEU A 355 9.31 19.32 -25.09
N THR A 356 9.50 20.26 -24.17
CA THR A 356 10.82 20.55 -23.59
C THR A 356 11.11 19.67 -22.34
N LEU A 357 10.18 18.80 -21.95
CA LEU A 357 10.25 17.95 -20.75
C LEU A 357 10.18 16.47 -21.15
N PRO A 358 10.68 15.55 -20.34
CA PRO A 358 10.65 14.10 -20.64
C PRO A 358 9.25 13.51 -20.46
N VAL A 359 8.30 13.98 -21.25
CA VAL A 359 6.87 13.67 -21.14
C VAL A 359 6.35 13.10 -22.46
N ALA A 360 5.45 12.13 -22.38
CA ALA A 360 4.62 11.65 -23.48
C ALA A 360 3.22 11.33 -22.98
N GLY A 361 2.21 11.24 -23.83
CA GLY A 361 0.90 10.80 -23.36
C GLY A 361 -0.31 11.20 -24.19
N LEU A 362 -1.46 11.23 -23.50
CA LEU A 362 -2.80 11.36 -24.06
C LEU A 362 -3.47 12.64 -23.62
N VAL A 363 -4.09 13.33 -24.55
CA VAL A 363 -4.87 14.57 -24.31
C VAL A 363 -6.23 14.42 -24.98
N ALA A 364 -7.27 14.16 -24.20
CA ALA A 364 -8.62 14.20 -24.74
C ALA A 364 -9.16 15.63 -24.74
N THR A 365 -9.86 15.99 -25.80
CA THR A 365 -10.48 17.31 -25.97
C THR A 365 -11.70 17.26 -26.86
N HIS A 366 -12.62 18.19 -26.62
CA HIS A 366 -13.71 18.49 -27.55
C HIS A 366 -13.34 19.60 -28.56
N ASP A 367 -12.19 20.23 -28.35
CA ASP A 367 -11.72 21.30 -29.21
C ASP A 367 -10.95 20.71 -30.40
N LEU A 368 -11.60 20.68 -31.54
CA LEU A 368 -11.07 20.07 -32.77
C LEU A 368 -9.86 20.86 -33.32
N GLU A 369 -9.81 22.19 -33.08
CA GLU A 369 -8.71 23.04 -33.53
C GLU A 369 -7.39 22.71 -32.81
N LEU A 370 -7.44 22.08 -31.64
CA LEU A 370 -6.21 21.60 -30.97
C LEU A 370 -5.50 20.53 -31.80
N GLY A 371 -6.25 19.76 -32.61
CA GLY A 371 -5.72 18.78 -33.55
C GLY A 371 -4.81 19.35 -34.63
N GLU A 372 -4.86 20.67 -34.91
CA GLU A 372 -3.95 21.33 -35.84
C GLU A 372 -2.47 21.26 -35.42
N LEU A 373 -2.20 20.99 -34.13
CA LEU A 373 -0.85 20.74 -33.67
C LEU A 373 -0.18 19.57 -34.41
N ALA A 374 -0.92 18.56 -34.80
CA ALA A 374 -0.40 17.44 -35.59
C ALA A 374 0.00 17.86 -37.00
N ASN A 375 -0.58 18.93 -37.57
CA ASN A 375 -0.18 19.49 -38.86
C ASN A 375 1.06 20.38 -38.74
N THR A 376 1.18 21.08 -37.60
CA THR A 376 2.29 22.02 -37.36
C THR A 376 3.55 21.36 -36.82
N ILE A 377 3.42 20.29 -36.03
CA ILE A 377 4.49 19.53 -35.37
C ILE A 377 4.21 18.02 -35.52
N PRO A 378 4.29 17.48 -36.76
CA PRO A 378 3.82 16.12 -37.08
C PRO A 378 4.67 15.00 -36.44
N ASP A 379 5.90 15.29 -36.01
CA ASP A 379 6.76 14.30 -35.35
C ASP A 379 6.40 14.05 -33.88
N ASN A 380 5.59 14.94 -33.29
CA ASN A 380 5.29 14.90 -31.84
C ASN A 380 3.80 14.83 -31.52
N PHE A 381 2.92 15.29 -32.40
CA PHE A 381 1.48 15.29 -32.18
C PHE A 381 0.77 14.40 -33.18
N PHE A 382 -0.12 13.55 -32.67
CA PHE A 382 -0.87 12.58 -33.45
C PHE A 382 -2.35 12.68 -33.13
N ASN A 383 -3.20 12.70 -34.15
CA ASN A 383 -4.64 12.74 -33.96
C ASN A 383 -5.24 11.33 -33.93
N ARG A 384 -6.13 11.12 -32.96
CA ARG A 384 -7.02 9.95 -32.87
C ARG A 384 -8.41 10.41 -32.53
N CYS A 385 -9.41 9.63 -32.91
CA CYS A 385 -10.80 9.98 -32.62
C CYS A 385 -11.65 8.76 -32.28
N PHE A 386 -12.74 9.04 -31.59
CA PHE A 386 -13.87 8.15 -31.41
C PHE A 386 -15.03 8.71 -32.19
N GLU A 387 -15.46 7.98 -33.21
CA GLU A 387 -16.56 8.36 -34.10
C GLU A 387 -17.87 7.73 -33.64
N ILE A 388 -18.93 8.35 -34.03
CA ILE A 388 -20.29 7.90 -33.80
C ILE A 388 -20.93 7.62 -35.13
N THR A 389 -21.62 6.51 -35.22
CA THR A 389 -22.38 6.13 -36.42
C THR A 389 -23.84 6.47 -36.20
N HIS A 390 -24.41 7.24 -37.12
CA HIS A 390 -25.84 7.51 -37.16
C HIS A 390 -26.52 6.38 -37.91
N THR A 391 -27.48 5.73 -37.27
CA THR A 391 -28.46 4.85 -37.90
C THR A 391 -29.79 5.58 -37.96
N ASP A 392 -30.66 5.20 -38.88
CA ASP A 392 -31.93 5.96 -39.17
C ASP A 392 -32.77 6.25 -37.90
N ASP A 393 -32.66 5.42 -36.87
CA ASP A 393 -33.43 5.58 -35.62
C ASP A 393 -32.57 5.76 -34.35
N ASP A 394 -31.22 5.54 -34.39
CA ASP A 394 -30.41 5.59 -33.18
C ASP A 394 -28.97 6.05 -33.42
N ILE A 395 -28.29 6.43 -32.31
CA ILE A 395 -26.88 6.74 -32.26
C ILE A 395 -26.14 5.49 -31.82
N ALA A 396 -25.31 4.92 -32.70
CA ALA A 396 -24.49 3.78 -32.38
C ALA A 396 -23.07 4.21 -32.00
N TYR A 397 -22.57 3.66 -30.89
CA TYR A 397 -21.22 3.88 -30.39
C TYR A 397 -20.42 2.60 -30.59
N ASP A 398 -19.41 2.63 -31.48
CA ASP A 398 -18.52 1.48 -31.69
C ASP A 398 -17.39 1.39 -30.67
N TYR A 399 -17.13 2.48 -29.94
CA TYR A 399 -16.06 2.63 -28.95
C TYR A 399 -14.67 2.25 -29.48
N LYS A 400 -14.45 2.39 -30.81
CA LYS A 400 -13.20 2.08 -31.47
C LYS A 400 -12.38 3.34 -31.74
N LEU A 401 -11.10 3.28 -31.35
CA LEU A 401 -10.14 4.35 -31.61
C LEU A 401 -9.73 4.34 -33.08
N LYS A 402 -9.93 5.47 -33.76
CA LYS A 402 -9.64 5.64 -35.18
C LYS A 402 -8.56 6.72 -35.39
N PRO A 403 -7.79 6.68 -36.47
CA PRO A 403 -6.89 7.78 -36.84
C PRO A 403 -7.69 9.00 -37.29
N GLY A 404 -7.13 10.20 -37.03
CA GLY A 404 -7.71 11.47 -37.47
C GLY A 404 -8.47 12.24 -36.39
N ILE A 405 -9.19 13.28 -36.80
CA ILE A 405 -9.98 14.17 -35.96
C ILE A 405 -11.46 13.81 -36.16
N SER A 406 -12.25 13.79 -35.10
CA SER A 406 -13.69 13.50 -35.17
C SER A 406 -14.42 14.54 -36.03
N GLN A 407 -15.29 14.05 -36.91
CA GLN A 407 -16.09 14.88 -37.81
C GLN A 407 -17.52 15.10 -37.32
N ASN A 408 -18.00 14.25 -36.39
CA ASN A 408 -19.38 14.24 -35.96
C ASN A 408 -19.56 14.93 -34.60
N MET A 409 -20.36 16.00 -34.55
CA MET A 409 -20.82 16.67 -33.34
C MET A 409 -22.27 16.24 -33.01
N ASN A 410 -22.51 15.76 -31.81
CA ASN A 410 -23.82 15.15 -31.44
C ASN A 410 -24.74 16.01 -30.63
N ALA A 411 -24.32 17.16 -30.13
CA ALA A 411 -25.11 17.90 -29.18
C ALA A 411 -26.52 18.26 -29.72
N SER A 412 -26.58 18.74 -30.98
CA SER A 412 -27.83 19.12 -31.63
C SER A 412 -28.77 17.93 -31.84
N ILE A 413 -28.26 16.82 -32.29
CA ILE A 413 -29.01 15.59 -32.54
C ILE A 413 -29.57 14.99 -31.25
N LEU A 414 -28.74 14.99 -30.16
CA LEU A 414 -29.20 14.55 -28.85
C LEU A 414 -30.32 15.47 -28.29
N LEU A 415 -30.20 16.78 -28.50
CA LEU A 415 -31.22 17.73 -28.08
C LEU A 415 -32.55 17.52 -28.83
N GLU A 416 -32.49 17.29 -30.15
CA GLU A 416 -33.67 16.93 -30.97
C GLU A 416 -34.29 15.59 -30.50
N LYS A 417 -33.48 14.56 -30.27
CA LYS A 417 -33.95 13.25 -29.82
C LYS A 417 -34.62 13.30 -28.44
N MET A 418 -34.08 14.13 -27.53
CA MET A 418 -34.65 14.37 -26.21
C MET A 418 -35.82 15.33 -26.22
N LYS A 419 -36.24 15.80 -27.41
CA LYS A 419 -37.31 16.81 -27.58
C LYS A 419 -37.09 18.09 -26.76
N LEU A 420 -35.85 18.50 -26.66
CA LEU A 420 -35.45 19.73 -25.94
C LEU A 420 -35.35 20.92 -26.88
N VAL A 421 -35.31 20.67 -28.17
CA VAL A 421 -35.38 21.63 -29.30
C VAL A 421 -36.18 21.04 -30.42
#